data_f319d044e8350fa538c67c46652da8b3
#
_entry.id   f319d044e8350fa538c67c46652da8b3
#
_cell.length_a   1.000
_cell.length_b   1.000
_cell.length_c   1.000
_cell.angle_alpha   90.00
_cell.angle_beta   90.00
_cell.angle_gamma   90.00
#
_symmetry.space_group_name_H-M   'P 1'
#
loop_
_entity.id
_entity.type
_entity.pdbx_description
1 polymer ?
#
loop_
_entity_poly.entity_id
_entity_poly.type
_entity_poly.pdbx_seq_one_letter_code
_entity_poly.pdbx_strand_id
1 'polypeptide(L)'
;CIIEMPYLNNLVREYQNEDVQFLALSFDTVLDIKSFLETTEFIYEHGSISRSLMYDFTPVSPGHFIVDEDGIIRDIVIGAPRNTEIIFDKLADLIEKNKK
;
A
#
# COMPACT_ATOMS: atom_id res chain seq x y z
N CYS A 1 6.65 4.05 2.94
CA CYS A 1 7.80 4.94 2.82
C CYS A 1 7.43 6.23 2.10
N ILE A 2 7.88 7.38 2.64
CA ILE A 2 7.53 8.71 2.09
C ILE A 2 8.01 8.86 0.64
N ILE A 3 9.16 8.30 0.31
CA ILE A 3 9.74 8.39 -1.04
C ILE A 3 8.87 7.68 -2.07
N GLU A 4 8.19 6.61 -1.68
CA GLU A 4 7.29 5.87 -2.56
C GLU A 4 5.93 6.54 -2.77
N MET A 5 5.49 7.37 -1.83
CA MET A 5 4.12 7.90 -1.81
C MET A 5 3.68 8.57 -3.10
N PRO A 6 4.49 9.41 -3.76
CA PRO A 6 4.05 10.00 -5.04
C PRO A 6 3.73 8.95 -6.11
N TYR A 7 4.51 7.88 -6.16
CA TYR A 7 4.28 6.78 -7.12
C TYR A 7 3.05 5.96 -6.75
N LEU A 8 2.83 5.74 -5.45
CA LEU A 8 1.63 5.05 -4.97
C LEU A 8 0.37 5.88 -5.21
N ASN A 9 0.45 7.20 -5.03
CA ASN A 9 -0.66 8.11 -5.34
C ASN A 9 -1.02 8.05 -6.84
N ASN A 10 -0.02 8.00 -7.71
CA ASN A 10 -0.25 7.86 -9.15
C ASN A 10 -0.93 6.53 -9.48
N LEU A 11 -0.56 5.47 -8.77
CA LEU A 11 -1.19 4.17 -8.94
C LEU A 11 -2.68 4.22 -8.57
N VAL A 12 -3.05 4.89 -7.47
CA VAL A 12 -4.45 5.07 -7.09
C VAL A 12 -5.22 5.83 -8.17
N ARG A 13 -4.62 6.90 -8.73
CA ARG A 13 -5.25 7.70 -9.79
C ARG A 13 -5.47 6.87 -11.06
N GLU A 14 -4.52 5.99 -11.39
CA GLU A 14 -4.64 5.11 -12.56
C GLU A 14 -5.82 4.14 -12.44
N TYR A 15 -6.11 3.67 -11.24
CA TYR A 15 -7.15 2.67 -10.99
C TYR A 15 -8.43 3.22 -10.36
N GLN A 16 -8.60 4.56 -10.29
CA GLN A 16 -9.73 5.15 -9.56
C GLN A 16 -11.11 4.80 -10.15
N ASN A 17 -11.19 4.44 -11.42
CA ASN A 17 -12.43 4.05 -12.09
C ASN A 17 -12.58 2.53 -12.20
N GLU A 18 -11.70 1.77 -11.55
CA GLU A 18 -11.72 0.31 -11.58
C GLU A 18 -12.03 -0.23 -10.18
N ASP A 19 -12.41 -1.48 -10.12
CA ASP A 19 -12.80 -2.14 -8.87
C ASP A 19 -11.54 -2.59 -8.09
N VAL A 20 -10.71 -1.63 -7.70
CA VAL A 20 -9.49 -1.85 -6.94
C VAL A 20 -9.48 -0.91 -5.73
N GLN A 21 -9.31 -1.48 -4.55
CA GLN A 21 -9.24 -0.73 -3.30
C GLN A 21 -7.79 -0.66 -2.81
N PHE A 22 -7.36 0.51 -2.38
CA PHE A 22 -6.02 0.74 -1.84
C PHE A 22 -6.13 1.05 -0.35
N LEU A 23 -5.45 0.25 0.46
CA LEU A 23 -5.50 0.36 1.92
C LEU A 23 -4.08 0.38 2.48
N ALA A 24 -3.76 1.41 3.26
CA ALA A 24 -2.50 1.51 3.97
C ALA A 24 -2.73 1.25 5.46
N LEU A 25 -2.00 0.30 6.01
CA LEU A 25 -2.08 -0.05 7.43
C LEU A 25 -0.77 0.31 8.12
N SER A 26 -0.87 0.90 9.30
CA SER A 26 0.28 1.20 10.13
C SER A 26 -0.04 0.94 11.59
N PHE A 27 1.00 0.87 12.44
CA PHE A 27 0.80 0.77 13.89
C PHE A 27 0.86 2.13 14.60
N ASP A 28 0.87 3.22 13.85
CA ASP A 28 0.70 4.56 14.38
C ASP A 28 -0.73 4.77 14.88
N THR A 29 -0.91 5.69 15.82
CA THR A 29 -2.25 6.00 16.29
C THR A 29 -3.06 6.73 15.21
N VAL A 30 -4.38 6.68 15.32
CA VAL A 30 -5.27 7.39 14.39
C VAL A 30 -4.96 8.88 14.35
N LEU A 31 -4.66 9.49 15.52
CA LEU A 31 -4.30 10.91 15.59
C LEU A 31 -3.00 11.21 14.86
N ASP A 32 -2.00 10.36 15.00
CA ASP A 32 -0.71 10.55 14.31
C ASP A 32 -0.88 10.41 12.79
N ILE A 33 -1.69 9.46 12.34
CA ILE A 33 -2.00 9.30 10.92
C ILE A 33 -2.69 10.55 10.39
N LYS A 34 -3.67 11.09 11.10
CA LYS A 34 -4.37 12.32 10.70
C LYS A 34 -3.42 13.51 10.61
N SER A 35 -2.53 13.67 11.59
CA SER A 35 -1.54 14.75 11.59
C SER A 35 -0.59 14.63 10.41
N PHE A 36 -0.14 13.43 10.10
CA PHE A 36 0.72 13.18 8.95
C PHE A 36 0.05 13.58 7.64
N LEU A 37 -1.23 13.23 7.48
CA LEU A 37 -1.98 13.50 6.25
C LEU A 37 -2.33 14.98 6.06
N GLU A 38 -2.24 15.79 7.11
CA GLU A 38 -2.42 17.25 6.99
C GLU A 38 -1.28 17.89 6.19
N THR A 39 -0.09 17.29 6.21
CA THR A 39 1.11 17.86 5.58
C THR A 39 1.66 17.02 4.43
N THR A 40 1.15 15.81 4.25
CA THR A 40 1.65 14.87 3.24
C THR A 40 0.49 14.27 2.48
N GLU A 41 0.51 14.37 1.14
CA GLU A 41 -0.51 13.74 0.31
C GLU A 41 -0.24 12.24 0.20
N PHE A 42 -1.19 11.44 0.70
CA PHE A 42 -1.19 9.99 0.52
C PHE A 42 -2.64 9.53 0.43
N ILE A 43 -3.10 9.26 -0.78
CA ILE A 43 -4.53 9.10 -1.09
C ILE A 43 -5.07 7.68 -0.91
N TYR A 44 -4.27 6.76 -0.37
CA TYR A 44 -4.77 5.46 0.09
C TYR A 44 -5.78 5.67 1.22
N GLU A 45 -6.69 4.72 1.40
CA GLU A 45 -7.45 4.63 2.66
C GLU A 45 -6.48 4.17 3.75
N HIS A 46 -6.68 4.65 4.98
CA HIS A 46 -5.75 4.40 6.08
C HIS A 46 -6.41 3.69 7.22
N GLY A 47 -5.68 2.75 7.83
CA GLY A 47 -6.11 2.06 9.03
C GLY A 47 -4.96 1.89 10.01
N SER A 48 -5.29 1.87 11.30
CA SER A 48 -4.34 1.62 12.37
C SER A 48 -4.53 0.20 12.90
N ILE A 49 -3.44 -0.54 13.03
CA ILE A 49 -3.44 -1.91 13.58
C ILE A 49 -2.38 -2.04 14.67
N SER A 50 -2.45 -3.10 15.46
CA SER A 50 -1.45 -3.34 16.48
C SER A 50 -0.10 -3.69 15.85
N ARG A 51 0.99 -3.38 16.57
CA ARG A 51 2.33 -3.72 16.13
C ARG A 51 2.52 -5.23 15.96
N SER A 52 1.98 -6.02 16.89
CA SER A 52 2.11 -7.47 16.80
C SER A 52 1.39 -8.03 15.58
N LEU A 53 0.21 -7.50 15.25
CA LEU A 53 -0.51 -7.90 14.05
C LEU A 53 0.26 -7.51 12.79
N MET A 54 0.86 -6.33 12.79
CA MET A 54 1.70 -5.89 11.66
C MET A 54 2.85 -6.87 11.40
N TYR A 55 3.53 -7.31 12.44
CA TYR A 55 4.66 -8.24 12.31
C TYR A 55 4.23 -9.65 11.88
N ASP A 56 2.96 -10.01 12.06
CA ASP A 56 2.44 -11.27 11.53
C ASP A 56 2.34 -11.24 10.00
N PHE A 57 2.15 -10.06 9.41
CA PHE A 57 2.08 -9.90 7.95
C PHE A 57 3.45 -9.64 7.31
N THR A 58 4.28 -8.82 7.94
CA THR A 58 5.55 -8.41 7.34
C THR A 58 6.61 -8.17 8.42
N PRO A 59 7.78 -8.82 8.30
CA PRO A 59 8.87 -8.59 9.24
C PRO A 59 9.60 -7.27 9.00
N VAL A 60 9.44 -6.68 7.82
CA VAL A 60 10.09 -5.42 7.44
C VAL A 60 9.09 -4.50 6.76
N SER A 61 9.35 -3.21 6.86
CA SER A 61 8.54 -2.18 6.20
C SER A 61 9.35 -1.55 5.07
N PRO A 62 8.74 -1.19 3.93
CA PRO A 62 7.33 -1.40 3.63
C PRO A 62 7.03 -2.80 3.10
N GLY A 63 5.77 -3.22 3.25
CA GLY A 63 5.26 -4.43 2.63
C GLY A 63 4.03 -4.09 1.80
N HIS A 64 3.94 -4.67 0.60
CA HIS A 64 2.79 -4.50 -0.29
C HIS A 64 2.17 -5.87 -0.55
N PHE A 65 0.87 -5.96 -0.41
CA PHE A 65 0.13 -7.21 -0.57
C PHE A 65 -0.96 -7.04 -1.61
N ILE A 66 -1.08 -8.00 -2.50
CA ILE A 66 -2.18 -8.07 -3.46
C ILE A 66 -3.17 -9.11 -2.93
N VAL A 67 -4.40 -8.67 -2.64
CA VAL A 67 -5.44 -9.52 -2.06
C VAL A 67 -6.58 -9.61 -3.07
N ASP A 68 -7.07 -10.83 -3.33
CA ASP A 68 -8.17 -11.03 -4.26
C ASP A 68 -9.54 -10.77 -3.60
N GLU A 69 -10.61 -10.92 -4.36
CA GLU A 69 -11.97 -10.68 -3.89
C GLU A 69 -12.41 -11.66 -2.79
N ASP A 70 -11.75 -12.80 -2.66
CA ASP A 70 -12.04 -13.81 -1.64
C ASP A 70 -11.24 -13.58 -0.36
N GLY A 71 -10.43 -12.52 -0.31
CA GLY A 71 -9.59 -12.20 0.85
C GLY A 71 -8.28 -12.97 0.90
N ILE A 72 -7.89 -13.61 -0.19
CA ILE A 72 -6.66 -14.41 -0.26
C ILE A 72 -5.51 -13.55 -0.77
N ILE A 73 -4.37 -13.57 -0.05
CA ILE A 73 -3.16 -12.86 -0.48
C ILE A 73 -2.56 -13.63 -1.66
N ARG A 74 -2.45 -12.97 -2.81
CA ARG A 74 -1.95 -13.57 -4.05
C ARG A 74 -0.50 -13.24 -4.34
N ASP A 75 -0.06 -12.04 -3.98
CA ASP A 75 1.31 -11.60 -4.20
C ASP A 75 1.77 -10.72 -3.06
N ILE A 76 3.07 -10.74 -2.79
CA ILE A 76 3.69 -9.96 -1.73
C ILE A 76 4.97 -9.32 -2.27
N VAL A 77 5.13 -8.02 -2.00
CA VAL A 77 6.38 -7.29 -2.28
C VAL A 77 6.88 -6.72 -0.96
N ILE A 78 8.05 -7.17 -0.51
CA ILE A 78 8.61 -6.75 0.78
C ILE A 78 9.84 -5.89 0.54
N GLY A 79 9.92 -4.77 1.27
CA GLY A 79 11.00 -3.81 1.18
C GLY A 79 10.84 -2.85 0.02
N ALA A 80 11.64 -1.78 0.02
CA ALA A 80 11.63 -0.79 -1.04
C ALA A 80 12.67 -1.16 -2.10
N PRO A 81 12.34 -1.07 -3.41
CA PRO A 81 13.34 -1.25 -4.45
C PRO A 81 14.36 -0.10 -4.42
N ARG A 82 15.57 -0.34 -4.92
CA ARG A 82 16.61 0.70 -5.02
C ARG A 82 16.15 1.90 -5.83
N ASN A 83 15.46 1.64 -6.94
CA ASN A 83 14.83 2.66 -7.75
C ASN A 83 13.36 2.71 -7.39
N THR A 84 12.96 3.71 -6.61
CA THR A 84 11.58 3.84 -6.12
C THR A 84 10.54 3.98 -7.23
N GLU A 85 10.91 4.51 -8.40
CA GLU A 85 9.93 4.65 -9.51
C GLU A 85 9.43 3.31 -10.02
N ILE A 86 10.19 2.22 -9.88
CA ILE A 86 9.73 0.90 -10.37
C ILE A 86 8.58 0.33 -9.54
N ILE A 87 8.31 0.90 -8.35
CA ILE A 87 7.22 0.38 -7.51
C ILE A 87 5.86 0.53 -8.20
N PHE A 88 5.65 1.62 -8.94
CA PHE A 88 4.42 1.82 -9.70
C PHE A 88 4.23 0.69 -10.72
N ASP A 89 5.23 0.44 -11.56
CA ASP A 89 5.14 -0.59 -12.59
C ASP A 89 4.98 -1.98 -11.99
N LYS A 90 5.73 -2.27 -10.93
CA LYS A 90 5.68 -3.58 -10.28
C LYS A 90 4.30 -3.86 -9.68
N LEU A 91 3.73 -2.91 -8.96
CA LEU A 91 2.40 -3.07 -8.37
C LEU A 91 1.32 -3.09 -9.44
N ALA A 92 1.43 -2.26 -10.48
CA ALA A 92 0.50 -2.27 -11.60
C ALA A 92 0.48 -3.63 -12.30
N ASP A 93 1.65 -4.21 -12.55
CA ASP A 93 1.75 -5.53 -13.16
C ASP A 93 1.08 -6.61 -12.30
N LEU A 94 1.27 -6.56 -10.99
CA LEU A 94 0.65 -7.52 -10.07
C LEU A 94 -0.86 -7.34 -10.01
N ILE A 95 -1.37 -6.10 -10.05
CA ILE A 95 -2.80 -5.84 -10.10
C ILE A 95 -3.39 -6.42 -11.38
N GLU A 96 -2.75 -6.17 -12.54
CA GLU A 96 -3.22 -6.67 -13.82
C GLU A 96 -3.20 -8.20 -13.87
N LYS A 97 -2.16 -8.82 -13.34
CA LYS A 97 -2.03 -10.27 -13.26
C LYS A 97 -3.19 -10.92 -12.48
N ASN A 98 -3.69 -10.24 -11.46
CA ASN A 98 -4.73 -10.77 -10.57
C ASN A 98 -6.14 -10.30 -10.91
N LYS A 99 -6.32 -9.52 -11.96
CA LYS A 99 -7.64 -9.16 -12.48
C LYS A 99 -8.32 -10.38 -13.11
N LYS A 100 -9.62 -10.40 -12.99
CA LYS A 100 -10.45 -11.40 -13.66
C LYS A 100 -10.95 -10.92 -15.00
#